data_8cc3926c6299ad289b4eb43212f31272
#
_entry.id   8cc3926c6299ad289b4eb43212f31272
#
_cell.length_a   1.000
_cell.length_b   1.000
_cell.length_c   1.000
_cell.angle_alpha   90.00
_cell.angle_beta   90.00
_cell.angle_gamma   90.00
#
_symmetry.space_group_name_H-M   'P 1'
#
loop_
_entity.id
_entity.type
_entity.pdbx_description
1 polymer ?
#
loop_
_entity_poly.entity_id
_entity_poly.type
_entity_poly.pdbx_seq_one_letter_code
_entity_poly.pdbx_strand_id
1 'polypeptide(L)'
;RGVHGFTLDRDAGEFVLTHPNLRIPAETQEFAINASNERFWEPPVRRYVQECLAGKTGPRHRDFGMRWVASLIAEAYRVLVRGGVFLYPVDDRTRDQGGRLALLHEANPIAFIMEQAGGGAITGRGRILDITPADLQQRTAFIFGSKSEVEPLERYHHEYAAGTDRPFDSPLFAERSLFRD
;
A
#
# COMPACT_ATOMS: atom_id res chain seq x y z
N ARG A 1 19.24 -15.52 -4.58
CA ARG A 1 18.57 -14.27 -4.24
C ARG A 1 17.32 -14.19 -5.11
N GLY A 2 16.17 -13.85 -4.52
CA GLY A 2 14.88 -13.76 -5.20
C GLY A 2 13.78 -14.37 -4.35
N VAL A 3 12.55 -14.29 -4.85
CA VAL A 3 11.36 -14.85 -4.21
C VAL A 3 10.85 -16.03 -5.03
N HIS A 4 10.51 -17.11 -4.34
CA HIS A 4 9.96 -18.30 -4.96
C HIS A 4 8.69 -18.72 -4.21
N GLY A 5 7.68 -19.14 -4.95
CA GLY A 5 6.42 -19.63 -4.39
C GLY A 5 6.34 -21.16 -4.50
N PHE A 6 5.95 -21.77 -3.38
CA PHE A 6 5.75 -23.21 -3.29
C PHE A 6 4.30 -23.52 -2.91
N THR A 7 3.79 -24.58 -3.47
CA THR A 7 2.45 -25.09 -3.13
C THR A 7 2.59 -26.48 -2.53
N LEU A 8 1.89 -26.72 -1.41
CA LEU A 8 1.84 -28.05 -0.81
C LEU A 8 1.00 -28.98 -1.71
N ASP A 9 1.64 -29.99 -2.27
CA ASP A 9 0.95 -31.13 -2.85
C ASP A 9 0.52 -32.05 -1.71
N ARG A 10 -0.78 -32.13 -1.49
CA ARG A 10 -1.33 -32.91 -0.37
C ARG A 10 -1.24 -34.41 -0.60
N ASP A 11 -1.24 -34.86 -1.83
CA ASP A 11 -1.17 -36.27 -2.17
C ASP A 11 0.27 -36.79 -2.01
N ALA A 12 1.26 -36.00 -2.44
CA ALA A 12 2.67 -36.32 -2.24
C ALA A 12 3.21 -35.94 -0.85
N GLY A 13 2.53 -35.03 -0.12
CA GLY A 13 3.00 -34.53 1.17
C GLY A 13 4.22 -33.60 1.08
N GLU A 14 4.50 -33.05 -0.10
CA GLU A 14 5.69 -32.25 -0.38
C GLU A 14 5.35 -30.86 -0.91
N PHE A 15 6.26 -29.87 -0.70
CA PHE A 15 6.15 -28.55 -1.30
C PHE A 15 6.75 -28.54 -2.71
N VAL A 16 5.94 -28.29 -3.71
CA VAL A 16 6.34 -28.16 -5.11
C VAL A 16 6.58 -26.71 -5.46
N LEU A 17 7.71 -26.42 -6.12
CA LEU A 17 8.01 -25.09 -6.65
C LEU A 17 7.04 -24.72 -7.78
N THR A 18 6.09 -23.85 -7.50
CA THR A 18 5.05 -23.46 -8.47
C THR A 18 5.30 -22.09 -9.11
N HIS A 19 6.02 -21.22 -8.40
CA HIS A 19 6.31 -19.86 -8.88
C HIS A 19 7.81 -19.56 -8.71
N PRO A 20 8.66 -19.94 -9.68
CA PRO A 20 10.08 -19.61 -9.64
C PRO A 20 10.31 -18.13 -9.96
N ASN A 21 11.22 -17.49 -9.22
CA ASN A 21 11.67 -16.12 -9.47
C ASN A 21 10.54 -15.08 -9.56
N LEU A 22 9.62 -15.09 -8.60
CA LEU A 22 8.55 -14.10 -8.51
C LEU A 22 9.10 -12.67 -8.55
N ARG A 23 8.50 -11.86 -9.40
CA ARG A 23 8.77 -10.42 -9.53
C ARG A 23 7.45 -9.66 -9.52
N ILE A 24 7.37 -8.67 -8.66
CA ILE A 24 6.21 -7.77 -8.64
C ILE A 24 6.23 -6.94 -9.91
N PRO A 25 5.14 -6.89 -10.70
CA PRO A 25 5.01 -5.96 -11.80
C PRO A 25 5.27 -4.52 -11.33
N ALA A 26 6.15 -3.80 -12.01
CA ALA A 26 6.48 -2.42 -11.65
C ALA A 26 5.27 -1.49 -11.78
N GLU A 27 4.47 -1.70 -12.82
CA GLU A 27 3.24 -0.97 -13.10
C GLU A 27 2.02 -1.77 -12.65
N THR A 28 1.01 -1.07 -12.14
CA THR A 28 -0.24 -1.67 -11.69
C THR A 28 -1.43 -0.73 -11.86
N GLN A 29 -2.64 -1.28 -11.79
CA GLN A 29 -3.91 -0.57 -11.73
C GLN A 29 -4.79 -1.11 -10.59
N GLU A 30 -4.17 -1.66 -9.56
CA GLU A 30 -4.87 -2.18 -8.40
C GLU A 30 -4.33 -1.57 -7.10
N PHE A 31 -5.24 -1.16 -6.22
CA PHE A 31 -4.92 -0.75 -4.87
C PHE A 31 -5.84 -1.41 -3.85
N ALA A 32 -5.38 -1.58 -2.63
CA ALA A 32 -6.13 -2.16 -1.54
C ALA A 32 -6.02 -1.28 -0.30
N ILE A 33 -7.15 -0.80 0.19
CA ILE A 33 -7.25 -0.02 1.43
C ILE A 33 -8.64 -0.23 2.04
N ASN A 34 -8.74 -0.18 3.36
CA ASN A 34 -10.04 -0.19 4.02
C ASN A 34 -10.74 1.18 3.86
N ALA A 35 -11.58 1.30 2.82
CA ALA A 35 -12.31 2.53 2.50
C ALA A 35 -13.22 3.03 3.64
N SER A 36 -13.67 2.15 4.56
CA SER A 36 -14.48 2.57 5.71
C SER A 36 -13.74 3.49 6.68
N ASN A 37 -12.41 3.58 6.55
CA ASN A 37 -11.55 4.44 7.36
C ASN A 37 -11.26 5.80 6.71
N GLU A 38 -11.84 6.13 5.55
CA GLU A 38 -11.54 7.34 4.78
C GLU A 38 -11.53 8.62 5.62
N ARG A 39 -12.52 8.77 6.50
CA ARG A 39 -12.65 9.95 7.38
C ARG A 39 -11.48 10.15 8.36
N PHE A 40 -10.68 9.12 8.59
CA PHE A 40 -9.55 9.14 9.53
C PHE A 40 -8.19 9.22 8.82
N TRP A 41 -8.16 9.07 7.49
CA TRP A 41 -6.91 9.08 6.75
C TRP A 41 -6.21 10.42 6.79
N GLU A 42 -4.89 10.38 6.84
CA GLU A 42 -4.06 11.56 6.61
C GLU A 42 -4.23 12.08 5.17
N PRO A 43 -4.01 13.39 4.95
CA PRO A 43 -4.16 14.01 3.62
C PRO A 43 -3.41 13.30 2.47
N PRO A 44 -2.15 12.84 2.63
CA PRO A 44 -1.43 12.12 1.57
C PRO A 44 -2.14 10.85 1.09
N VAL A 45 -2.71 10.08 2.03
CA VAL A 45 -3.44 8.85 1.71
C VAL A 45 -4.74 9.18 0.98
N ARG A 46 -5.46 10.19 1.46
CA ARG A 46 -6.70 10.66 0.84
C ARG A 46 -6.44 11.15 -0.59
N ARG A 47 -5.39 11.95 -0.78
CA ARG A 47 -4.95 12.40 -2.12
C ARG A 47 -4.72 11.22 -3.05
N TYR A 48 -3.92 10.24 -2.62
CA TYR A 48 -3.61 9.06 -3.43
C TYR A 48 -4.88 8.30 -3.86
N VAL A 49 -5.77 8.03 -2.93
CA VAL A 49 -7.02 7.31 -3.23
C VAL A 49 -7.92 8.11 -4.15
N GLN A 50 -8.06 9.41 -3.94
CA GLN A 50 -8.85 10.29 -4.81
C GLN A 50 -8.30 10.32 -6.24
N GLU A 51 -6.98 10.37 -6.41
CA GLU A 51 -6.34 10.27 -7.73
C GLU A 51 -6.62 8.92 -8.41
N CYS A 52 -6.60 7.80 -7.66
CA CYS A 52 -6.98 6.49 -8.20
C CYS A 52 -8.45 6.45 -8.63
N LEU A 53 -9.35 7.02 -7.81
CA LEU A 53 -10.79 7.04 -8.09
C LEU A 53 -11.17 7.98 -9.23
N ALA A 54 -10.38 9.03 -9.50
CA ALA A 54 -10.58 9.94 -10.61
C ALA A 54 -10.40 9.28 -11.99
N GLY A 55 -9.74 8.13 -12.03
CA GLY A 55 -9.59 7.32 -13.23
C GLY A 55 -8.85 8.01 -14.37
N LYS A 56 -9.26 7.74 -15.61
CA LYS A 56 -8.63 8.28 -16.83
C LYS A 56 -8.67 9.78 -16.94
N THR A 57 -9.67 10.42 -16.35
CA THR A 57 -9.85 11.88 -16.37
C THR A 57 -9.06 12.59 -15.28
N GLY A 58 -8.53 11.84 -14.33
CA GLY A 58 -7.69 12.34 -13.25
C GLY A 58 -6.21 12.37 -13.59
N PRO A 59 -5.35 12.78 -12.63
CA PRO A 59 -3.93 12.99 -12.86
C PRO A 59 -3.14 11.68 -13.13
N ARG A 60 -3.73 10.53 -12.84
CA ARG A 60 -3.13 9.22 -13.09
C ARG A 60 -3.35 8.73 -14.53
N HIS A 61 -4.30 9.31 -15.29
CA HIS A 61 -4.66 8.98 -16.67
C HIS A 61 -4.98 7.50 -16.92
N ARG A 62 -5.38 6.77 -15.88
CA ARG A 62 -5.74 5.35 -15.94
C ARG A 62 -6.78 4.99 -14.87
N ASP A 63 -7.59 3.98 -15.15
CA ASP A 63 -8.57 3.48 -14.20
C ASP A 63 -7.90 2.51 -13.21
N PHE A 64 -8.26 2.61 -11.93
CA PHE A 64 -7.78 1.72 -10.88
C PHE A 64 -8.92 0.88 -10.30
N GLY A 65 -8.64 -0.38 -10.00
CA GLY A 65 -9.54 -1.27 -9.28
C GLY A 65 -9.17 -1.39 -7.81
N MET A 66 -10.11 -1.12 -6.91
CA MET A 66 -9.91 -1.39 -5.50
C MET A 66 -10.09 -2.87 -5.20
N ARG A 67 -9.14 -3.47 -4.47
CA ARG A 67 -9.14 -4.88 -4.04
C ARG A 67 -8.84 -4.94 -2.55
N TRP A 68 -9.84 -5.16 -1.74
CA TRP A 68 -9.68 -5.26 -0.29
C TRP A 68 -10.21 -6.61 0.21
N VAL A 69 -9.32 -7.48 0.68
CA VAL A 69 -9.64 -8.82 1.18
C VAL A 69 -9.63 -8.86 2.72
N ALA A 70 -9.04 -7.86 3.37
CA ALA A 70 -8.85 -7.77 4.82
C ALA A 70 -7.98 -8.91 5.41
N SER A 71 -7.16 -9.55 4.59
CA SER A 71 -6.17 -10.55 4.99
C SER A 71 -4.80 -10.14 4.48
N LEU A 72 -3.88 -9.80 5.38
CA LEU A 72 -2.54 -9.32 5.04
C LEU A 72 -1.79 -10.32 4.14
N ILE A 73 -1.88 -11.61 4.42
CA ILE A 73 -1.19 -12.66 3.64
C ILE A 73 -1.82 -12.82 2.25
N ALA A 74 -3.15 -12.78 2.15
CA ALA A 74 -3.81 -12.84 0.86
C ALA A 74 -3.48 -11.63 -0.02
N GLU A 75 -3.42 -10.43 0.57
CA GLU A 75 -3.02 -9.21 -0.12
C GLU A 75 -1.54 -9.27 -0.56
N ALA A 76 -0.64 -9.74 0.32
CA ALA A 76 0.77 -9.90 -0.02
C ALA A 76 0.96 -10.87 -1.20
N TYR A 77 0.28 -12.01 -1.17
CA TYR A 77 0.34 -12.96 -2.28
C TYR A 77 -0.22 -12.39 -3.59
N ARG A 78 -1.37 -11.70 -3.52
CA ARG A 78 -1.97 -11.04 -4.68
C ARG A 78 -1.01 -10.04 -5.31
N VAL A 79 -0.38 -9.19 -4.48
CA VAL A 79 0.59 -8.17 -4.93
C VAL A 79 1.83 -8.81 -5.55
N LEU A 80 2.35 -9.89 -4.96
CA LEU A 80 3.49 -10.63 -5.52
C LEU A 80 3.22 -11.16 -6.93
N VAL A 81 2.00 -11.64 -7.18
CA VAL A 81 1.65 -12.31 -8.44
C VAL A 81 1.12 -11.33 -9.49
N ARG A 82 0.35 -10.32 -9.09
CA ARG A 82 -0.39 -9.44 -10.00
C ARG A 82 0.07 -7.98 -10.00
N GLY A 83 0.91 -7.62 -9.07
CA GLY A 83 1.16 -6.22 -8.75
C GLY A 83 0.02 -5.61 -7.93
N GLY A 84 0.14 -4.33 -7.68
CA GLY A 84 -0.79 -3.59 -6.83
C GLY A 84 -0.07 -2.91 -5.67
N VAL A 85 -0.84 -2.16 -4.91
CA VAL A 85 -0.39 -1.61 -3.64
C VAL A 85 -1.40 -1.92 -2.55
N PHE A 86 -0.89 -2.31 -1.40
CA PHE A 86 -1.65 -2.47 -0.16
C PHE A 86 -1.31 -1.31 0.78
N LEU A 87 -2.36 -0.71 1.37
CA LEU A 87 -2.23 0.41 2.28
C LEU A 87 -2.89 0.09 3.63
N TYR A 88 -2.07 0.08 4.66
CA TYR A 88 -2.51 0.18 6.05
C TYR A 88 -1.76 1.35 6.73
N PRO A 89 -2.10 2.60 6.35
CA PRO A 89 -1.41 3.78 6.85
C PRO A 89 -1.71 4.03 8.33
N VAL A 90 -0.94 4.93 8.94
CA VAL A 90 -1.38 5.59 10.17
C VAL A 90 -2.63 6.41 9.85
N ASP A 91 -3.59 6.34 10.74
CA ASP A 91 -4.79 7.17 10.74
C ASP A 91 -4.99 7.82 12.13
N ASP A 92 -5.98 8.69 12.27
CA ASP A 92 -6.25 9.39 13.53
C ASP A 92 -6.50 8.46 14.73
N ARG A 93 -6.91 7.21 14.48
CA ARG A 93 -7.18 6.22 15.53
C ARG A 93 -5.97 5.39 15.93
N THR A 94 -4.94 5.37 15.10
CA THR A 94 -3.76 4.51 15.27
C THR A 94 -2.47 5.31 15.46
N ARG A 95 -2.57 6.65 15.42
CA ARG A 95 -1.41 7.56 15.48
C ARG A 95 -0.57 7.34 16.74
N ASP A 96 -1.22 7.26 17.90
CA ASP A 96 -0.54 7.09 19.18
C ASP A 96 0.20 5.75 19.30
N GLN A 97 -0.19 4.76 18.49
CA GLN A 97 0.44 3.43 18.44
C GLN A 97 1.49 3.31 17.31
N GLY A 98 1.66 4.36 16.50
CA GLY A 98 2.54 4.35 15.32
C GLY A 98 1.98 3.57 14.13
N GLY A 99 0.77 3.00 14.25
CA GLY A 99 0.11 2.20 13.24
C GLY A 99 -0.65 1.02 13.81
N ARG A 100 -1.05 0.08 12.96
CA ARG A 100 -1.86 -1.07 13.39
C ARG A 100 -1.15 -2.41 13.33
N LEU A 101 -0.26 -2.59 12.36
CA LEU A 101 0.41 -3.87 12.13
C LEU A 101 1.66 -4.00 13.00
N ALA A 102 1.98 -5.22 13.42
CA ALA A 102 3.18 -5.49 14.19
C ALA A 102 4.42 -5.37 13.30
N LEU A 103 5.41 -4.59 13.75
CA LEU A 103 6.64 -4.36 12.99
C LEU A 103 7.40 -5.67 12.74
N LEU A 104 7.66 -6.46 13.79
CA LEU A 104 8.58 -7.58 13.72
C LEU A 104 8.03 -8.81 13.02
N HIS A 105 6.77 -9.16 13.24
CA HIS A 105 6.22 -10.44 12.77
C HIS A 105 5.19 -10.31 11.65
N GLU A 106 4.82 -9.07 11.26
CA GLU A 106 3.95 -8.81 10.11
C GLU A 106 4.67 -7.95 9.06
N ALA A 107 5.07 -6.72 9.42
CA ALA A 107 5.61 -5.78 8.44
C ALA A 107 7.00 -6.18 7.92
N ASN A 108 7.95 -6.49 8.79
CA ASN A 108 9.33 -6.82 8.39
C ASN A 108 9.43 -8.03 7.46
N PRO A 109 8.83 -9.21 7.75
CA PRO A 109 8.96 -10.36 6.87
C PRO A 109 8.30 -10.10 5.50
N ILE A 110 7.15 -9.43 5.46
CA ILE A 110 6.51 -9.10 4.18
C ILE A 110 7.32 -8.04 3.44
N ALA A 111 7.81 -6.99 4.11
CA ALA A 111 8.66 -5.97 3.50
C ALA A 111 9.90 -6.59 2.84
N PHE A 112 10.56 -7.52 3.54
CA PHE A 112 11.70 -8.24 3.00
C PHE A 112 11.35 -8.99 1.72
N ILE A 113 10.25 -9.73 1.71
CA ILE A 113 9.78 -10.47 0.54
C ILE A 113 9.44 -9.52 -0.62
N MET A 114 8.71 -8.44 -0.35
CA MET A 114 8.30 -7.46 -1.37
C MET A 114 9.52 -6.82 -2.04
N GLU A 115 10.51 -6.39 -1.28
CA GLU A 115 11.73 -5.80 -1.83
C GLU A 115 12.58 -6.80 -2.63
N GLN A 116 12.71 -8.05 -2.14
CA GLN A 116 13.39 -9.11 -2.91
C GLN A 116 12.68 -9.45 -4.22
N ALA A 117 11.37 -9.25 -4.28
CA ALA A 117 10.58 -9.38 -5.50
C ALA A 117 10.61 -8.14 -6.41
N GLY A 118 11.30 -7.06 -6.01
CA GLY A 118 11.45 -5.83 -6.80
C GLY A 118 10.37 -4.77 -6.54
N GLY A 119 9.52 -4.95 -5.53
CA GLY A 119 8.58 -3.94 -5.03
C GLY A 119 9.19 -3.01 -3.99
N GLY A 120 8.34 -2.28 -3.29
CA GLY A 120 8.68 -1.41 -2.16
C GLY A 120 7.84 -1.69 -0.93
N ALA A 121 8.34 -1.26 0.24
CA ALA A 121 7.65 -1.38 1.51
C ALA A 121 8.02 -0.23 2.46
N ILE A 122 7.05 0.60 2.80
CA ILE A 122 7.25 1.86 3.53
C ILE A 122 6.21 2.06 4.64
N THR A 123 6.49 2.99 5.53
CA THR A 123 5.51 3.54 6.49
C THR A 123 4.63 4.65 5.89
N GLY A 124 5.00 5.13 4.71
CA GLY A 124 4.59 6.39 4.11
C GLY A 124 5.71 7.45 4.22
N ARG A 125 6.55 7.39 5.25
CA ARG A 125 7.62 8.37 5.52
C ARG A 125 9.03 7.81 5.45
N GLY A 126 9.16 6.51 5.26
CA GLY A 126 10.44 5.84 5.18
C GLY A 126 10.28 4.33 5.05
N ARG A 127 11.37 3.68 4.71
CA ARG A 127 11.44 2.25 4.44
C ARG A 127 11.23 1.42 5.72
N ILE A 128 10.41 0.38 5.65
CA ILE A 128 10.12 -0.50 6.81
C ILE A 128 11.39 -1.14 7.37
N LEU A 129 12.26 -1.68 6.52
CA LEU A 129 13.44 -2.43 6.96
C LEU A 129 14.54 -1.56 7.58
N ASP A 130 14.41 -0.23 7.54
CA ASP A 130 15.33 0.71 8.20
C ASP A 130 14.90 1.05 9.63
N ILE A 131 13.72 0.57 10.06
CA ILE A 131 13.23 0.81 11.42
C ILE A 131 13.95 -0.11 12.39
N THR A 132 14.68 0.48 13.34
CA THR A 132 15.20 -0.25 14.49
C THR A 132 14.07 -0.50 15.50
N PRO A 133 13.71 -1.75 15.79
CA PRO A 133 12.64 -2.05 16.73
C PRO A 133 12.95 -1.54 18.15
N ALA A 134 12.02 -0.84 18.77
CA ALA A 134 12.12 -0.39 20.14
C ALA A 134 11.64 -1.45 21.16
N ASP A 135 10.65 -2.26 20.76
CA ASP A 135 10.12 -3.38 21.54
C ASP A 135 9.49 -4.46 20.64
N LEU A 136 9.18 -5.63 21.25
CA LEU A 136 8.63 -6.78 20.54
C LEU A 136 7.20 -6.56 20.03
N GLN A 137 6.46 -5.65 20.64
CA GLN A 137 5.06 -5.37 20.31
C GLN A 137 4.91 -4.08 19.49
N GLN A 138 6.01 -3.48 19.07
CA GLN A 138 5.99 -2.26 18.28
C GLN A 138 5.08 -2.40 17.06
N ARG A 139 4.24 -1.40 16.87
CA ARG A 139 3.34 -1.29 15.71
C ARG A 139 3.87 -0.28 14.70
N THR A 140 3.41 -0.42 13.47
CA THR A 140 3.80 0.46 12.38
C THR A 140 2.67 0.64 11.37
N ALA A 141 2.68 1.75 10.65
CA ALA A 141 2.00 1.86 9.36
C ALA A 141 2.67 0.93 8.35
N PHE A 142 1.91 0.43 7.39
CA PHE A 142 2.47 -0.46 6.39
C PHE A 142 1.84 -0.26 5.01
N ILE A 143 2.67 0.13 4.06
CA ILE A 143 2.33 0.32 2.66
C ILE A 143 3.34 -0.48 1.85
N PHE A 144 2.88 -1.36 0.97
CA PHE A 144 3.77 -2.17 0.15
C PHE A 144 3.17 -2.50 -1.21
N GLY A 145 4.02 -2.72 -2.20
CA GLY A 145 3.59 -3.17 -3.51
C GLY A 145 4.49 -2.74 -4.66
N SER A 146 3.88 -2.51 -5.81
CA SER A 146 4.54 -2.04 -7.03
C SER A 146 5.20 -0.68 -6.79
N LYS A 147 6.42 -0.50 -7.27
CA LYS A 147 7.19 0.73 -7.07
C LYS A 147 6.49 1.97 -7.61
N SER A 148 5.84 1.86 -8.78
CA SER A 148 5.07 2.95 -9.38
C SER A 148 3.98 3.53 -8.47
N GLU A 149 3.57 2.80 -7.43
CA GLU A 149 2.55 3.20 -6.47
C GLU A 149 3.13 3.56 -5.10
N VAL A 150 4.16 2.84 -4.67
CA VAL A 150 4.82 3.10 -3.36
C VAL A 150 5.59 4.41 -3.38
N GLU A 151 6.35 4.71 -4.44
CA GLU A 151 7.13 5.93 -4.56
C GLU A 151 6.29 7.22 -4.56
N PRO A 152 5.16 7.34 -5.29
CA PRO A 152 4.27 8.48 -5.16
C PRO A 152 3.67 8.65 -3.75
N LEU A 153 3.31 7.55 -3.08
CA LEU A 153 2.79 7.61 -1.71
C LEU A 153 3.81 8.18 -0.73
N GLU A 154 5.07 7.75 -0.82
CA GLU A 154 6.15 8.30 -0.01
C GLU A 154 6.35 9.79 -0.31
N ARG A 155 6.40 10.16 -1.57
CA ARG A 155 6.51 11.56 -2.00
C ARG A 155 5.38 12.42 -1.44
N TYR A 156 4.12 11.98 -1.49
CA TYR A 156 2.98 12.73 -0.96
C TYR A 156 3.07 12.96 0.55
N HIS A 157 3.56 11.98 1.30
CA HIS A 157 3.81 12.16 2.73
C HIS A 157 4.93 13.18 3.00
N HIS A 158 6.00 13.19 2.20
CA HIS A 158 7.07 14.19 2.31
C HIS A 158 6.60 15.59 1.91
N GLU A 159 5.86 15.72 0.81
CA GLU A 159 5.26 16.99 0.36
C GLU A 159 4.34 17.57 1.45
N TYR A 160 3.49 16.72 2.05
CA TYR A 160 2.61 17.11 3.14
C TYR A 160 3.39 17.58 4.38
N ALA A 161 4.40 16.85 4.79
CA ALA A 161 5.25 17.22 5.92
C ALA A 161 6.01 18.53 5.68
N ALA A 162 6.37 18.82 4.43
CA ALA A 162 7.03 20.07 4.04
C ALA A 162 6.05 21.24 3.81
N GLY A 163 4.74 21.02 3.89
CA GLY A 163 3.73 22.05 3.60
C GLY A 163 3.65 22.43 2.11
N THR A 164 4.14 21.57 1.22
CA THR A 164 4.15 21.77 -0.25
C THR A 164 3.14 20.88 -0.96
N ASP A 165 2.30 20.16 -0.20
CA ASP A 165 1.31 19.25 -0.74
C ASP A 165 0.28 20.00 -1.62
N ARG A 166 -0.04 19.39 -2.75
CA ARG A 166 -1.05 19.89 -3.68
C ARG A 166 -2.09 18.80 -3.89
N PRO A 167 -3.11 18.73 -3.04
CA PRO A 167 -4.16 17.74 -3.19
C PRO A 167 -4.85 17.89 -4.55
N PHE A 168 -5.20 16.76 -5.14
CA PHE A 168 -6.02 16.75 -6.34
C PHE A 168 -7.44 17.15 -5.96
N ASP A 169 -7.90 18.27 -6.51
CA ASP A 169 -9.28 18.70 -6.41
C ASP A 169 -10.00 18.27 -7.71
N SER A 170 -10.96 17.36 -7.58
CA SER A 170 -11.69 16.88 -8.75
C SER A 170 -12.60 17.98 -9.27
N PRO A 171 -12.47 18.41 -10.54
CA PRO A 171 -13.35 19.41 -11.14
C PRO A 171 -14.84 19.06 -11.02
N LEU A 172 -15.15 17.75 -10.99
CA LEU A 172 -16.52 17.25 -10.86
C LEU A 172 -17.16 17.58 -9.50
N PHE A 173 -16.36 17.82 -8.47
CA PHE A 173 -16.86 18.19 -7.15
C PHE A 173 -16.73 19.69 -6.88
N ALA A 174 -15.78 20.37 -7.50
CA ALA A 174 -15.60 21.82 -7.37
C ALA A 174 -16.77 22.61 -8.02
N GLU A 175 -17.40 22.06 -9.07
CA GLU A 175 -18.51 22.71 -9.78
C GLU A 175 -19.91 22.29 -9.31
N ARG A 176 -20.04 21.29 -8.46
CA ARG A 176 -21.33 20.83 -7.92
C ARG A 176 -21.69 21.44 -6.58
N SER A 177 -21.56 22.73 -6.42
CA SER A 177 -22.40 23.45 -5.45
C SER A 177 -23.78 23.72 -6.10
N LEU A 178 -24.69 22.76 -5.98
CA LEU A 178 -26.11 22.95 -6.29
C LEU A 178 -26.78 23.90 -5.27
N PHE A 179 -26.02 24.41 -4.31
CA PHE A 179 -26.44 25.35 -3.28
C PHE A 179 -25.44 26.50 -3.22
N ARG A 180 -25.45 27.37 -4.23
CA ARG A 180 -24.95 28.73 -4.08
C ARG A 180 -26.15 29.57 -3.73
N ASP A 181 -26.22 30.01 -2.46
CA ASP A 181 -27.00 31.17 -2.05
C ASP A 181 -26.46 32.42 -2.71
#